data_11deb1b932b2114989b4cb6f789c4bef
#
_entry.id   11deb1b932b2114989b4cb6f789c4bef
#
_cell.length_a   1.000
_cell.length_b   1.000
_cell.length_c   1.000
_cell.angle_alpha   90.00
_cell.angle_beta   90.00
_cell.angle_gamma   90.00
#
_symmetry.space_group_name_H-M   'P 1'
#
loop_
_entity.id
_entity.type
_entity.pdbx_description
1 polymer ?
#
loop_
_entity_poly.entity_id
_entity_poly.type
_entity_poly.pdbx_seq_one_letter_code
_entity_poly.pdbx_strand_id
1 'polypeptide(L)'
;MAKFKCSICGYEHNAESLSEDFVCPICKQPASVFVMVEEVAKKNNYSGTKTEKNLMEAFAGESQARNKYTYFASVAKKQGFEQIAELFQKTADNEKEHAKLWFKELGELGDTAENLLHAAEGENYEWTDMYDRFAQDAEAEGFAELAEKFRGVAKIEKSHEERYRALLHNVENKEVFARSEVQVWECRNCGHIVVGTNAPDVCPVCAHAQSYFEIRKTLCPPAKSFFTFCK
;
A
#
# COMPACT_ATOMS: atom_id res chain seq x y z
N MET A 1 -16.24 7.24 19.13
CA MET A 1 -15.78 8.61 18.77
C MET A 1 -16.10 8.80 17.30
N ALA A 2 -16.69 9.92 16.90
CA ALA A 2 -16.97 10.21 15.50
C ALA A 2 -15.68 10.68 14.80
N LYS A 3 -15.54 10.39 13.52
CA LYS A 3 -14.44 10.88 12.70
C LYS A 3 -14.93 12.09 11.88
N PHE A 4 -14.21 13.18 11.96
CA PHE A 4 -14.49 14.41 11.21
C PHE A 4 -13.36 14.66 10.20
N LYS A 5 -13.71 14.95 8.95
CA LYS A 5 -12.74 15.22 7.88
C LYS A 5 -12.89 16.65 7.39
N CYS A 6 -11.77 17.37 7.34
CA CYS A 6 -11.72 18.70 6.75
C CYS A 6 -11.92 18.61 5.24
N SER A 7 -12.97 19.24 4.70
CA SER A 7 -13.29 19.26 3.27
C SER A 7 -12.26 20.00 2.42
N ILE A 8 -11.42 20.84 3.04
CA ILE A 8 -10.43 21.68 2.34
C ILE A 8 -9.08 20.94 2.18
N CYS A 9 -8.55 20.33 3.26
CA CYS A 9 -7.20 19.74 3.25
C CYS A 9 -7.18 18.22 3.50
N GLY A 10 -8.33 17.61 3.79
CA GLY A 10 -8.44 16.19 4.07
C GLY A 10 -8.00 15.76 5.47
N TYR A 11 -7.59 16.69 6.35
CA TYR A 11 -7.21 16.36 7.72
C TYR A 11 -8.36 15.68 8.47
N GLU A 12 -8.08 14.58 9.15
CA GLU A 12 -9.04 13.81 9.93
C GLU A 12 -8.84 14.03 11.42
N HIS A 13 -9.95 14.21 12.15
CA HIS A 13 -9.97 14.45 13.58
C HIS A 13 -11.02 13.56 14.24
N ASN A 14 -10.61 12.80 15.26
CA ASN A 14 -11.48 11.91 16.02
C ASN A 14 -11.92 12.60 17.30
N ALA A 15 -13.22 12.85 17.45
CA ALA A 15 -13.83 13.46 18.61
C ALA A 15 -15.27 12.97 18.79
N GLU A 16 -15.88 13.21 19.94
CA GLU A 16 -17.32 12.99 20.10
C GLU A 16 -18.15 14.05 19.37
N SER A 17 -17.65 15.29 19.39
CA SER A 17 -18.18 16.42 18.64
C SER A 17 -17.05 17.43 18.38
N LEU A 18 -17.21 18.29 17.38
CA LEU A 18 -16.32 19.43 17.19
C LEU A 18 -16.86 20.64 17.97
N SER A 19 -15.99 21.32 18.73
CA SER A 19 -16.34 22.60 19.34
C SER A 19 -16.47 23.69 18.26
N GLU A 20 -17.29 24.70 18.48
CA GLU A 20 -17.47 25.83 17.56
C GLU A 20 -16.14 26.56 17.29
N ASP A 21 -15.25 26.59 18.26
CA ASP A 21 -13.92 27.23 18.18
C ASP A 21 -12.85 26.32 17.56
N PHE A 22 -13.19 25.08 17.16
CA PHE A 22 -12.21 24.17 16.58
C PHE A 22 -11.70 24.69 15.24
N VAL A 23 -10.38 24.71 15.10
CA VAL A 23 -9.69 25.16 13.88
C VAL A 23 -8.82 24.01 13.36
N CYS A 24 -8.90 23.75 12.08
CA CYS A 24 -8.08 22.75 11.44
C CYS A 24 -6.58 23.02 11.70
N PRO A 25 -5.84 22.08 12.30
CA PRO A 25 -4.41 22.32 12.60
C PRO A 25 -3.56 22.48 11.32
N ILE A 26 -4.02 21.95 10.19
CA ILE A 26 -3.30 21.97 8.92
C ILE A 26 -3.61 23.24 8.11
N CYS A 27 -4.88 23.46 7.75
CA CYS A 27 -5.24 24.57 6.85
C CYS A 27 -5.87 25.77 7.56
N LYS A 28 -5.97 25.74 8.89
CA LYS A 28 -6.50 26.82 9.74
C LYS A 28 -7.95 27.22 9.46
N GLN A 29 -8.70 26.36 8.78
CA GLN A 29 -10.11 26.60 8.52
C GLN A 29 -10.99 26.23 9.74
N PRO A 30 -12.14 26.88 9.93
CA PRO A 30 -13.02 26.65 11.09
C PRO A 30 -13.69 25.28 11.07
N ALA A 31 -14.31 24.90 12.21
CA ALA A 31 -15.06 23.65 12.35
C ALA A 31 -16.14 23.45 11.28
N SER A 32 -16.73 24.54 10.76
CA SER A 32 -17.79 24.49 9.74
C SER A 32 -17.41 23.82 8.41
N VAL A 33 -16.09 23.69 8.12
CA VAL A 33 -15.63 22.98 6.92
C VAL A 33 -15.38 21.49 7.18
N PHE A 34 -15.61 21.01 8.40
CA PHE A 34 -15.51 19.60 8.71
C PHE A 34 -16.82 18.89 8.47
N VAL A 35 -16.76 17.78 7.77
CA VAL A 35 -17.86 16.86 7.61
C VAL A 35 -17.66 15.64 8.48
N MET A 36 -18.68 15.21 9.19
CA MET A 36 -18.66 13.94 9.90
C MET A 36 -18.54 12.83 8.88
N VAL A 37 -17.46 12.07 8.94
CA VAL A 37 -17.32 10.84 8.19
C VAL A 37 -18.04 9.79 9.03
N GLU A 38 -19.26 9.46 8.63
CA GLU A 38 -19.84 8.23 9.14
C GLU A 38 -18.92 7.11 8.67
N GLU A 39 -18.25 6.44 9.60
CA GLU A 39 -17.70 5.12 9.36
C GLU A 39 -18.87 4.18 9.13
N VAL A 40 -19.42 4.24 7.95
CA VAL A 40 -20.12 3.10 7.40
C VAL A 40 -18.99 2.12 7.13
N ALA A 41 -18.66 1.28 8.12
CA ALA A 41 -18.21 -0.05 7.80
C ALA A 41 -19.28 -0.56 6.81
N LYS A 42 -19.00 -0.47 5.53
CA LYS A 42 -19.83 -1.09 4.50
C LYS A 42 -19.66 -2.57 4.71
N LYS A 43 -20.45 -3.08 5.65
CA LYS A 43 -20.65 -4.50 5.79
C LYS A 43 -21.04 -4.96 4.41
N ASN A 44 -20.28 -5.88 3.82
CA ASN A 44 -20.62 -6.49 2.54
C ASN A 44 -22.08 -6.97 2.60
N ASN A 45 -23.01 -6.18 2.06
CA ASN A 45 -24.43 -6.49 2.08
C ASN A 45 -24.78 -7.69 1.20
N TYR A 46 -23.78 -8.25 0.48
CA TYR A 46 -23.95 -9.33 -0.48
C TYR A 46 -23.54 -10.69 0.09
N SER A 47 -23.13 -10.78 1.36
CA SER A 47 -22.58 -12.00 1.97
C SER A 47 -23.49 -13.20 1.79
N GLY A 48 -22.94 -14.30 1.25
CA GLY A 48 -23.65 -15.55 0.97
C GLY A 48 -24.53 -15.54 -0.28
N THR A 49 -24.61 -14.44 -1.03
CA THR A 49 -25.45 -14.31 -2.24
C THR A 49 -24.72 -14.71 -3.52
N LYS A 50 -25.47 -14.88 -4.61
CA LYS A 50 -24.89 -15.02 -5.95
C LYS A 50 -24.21 -13.73 -6.40
N THR A 51 -24.68 -12.57 -5.95
CA THR A 51 -24.12 -11.26 -6.27
C THR A 51 -22.71 -11.14 -5.69
N GLU A 52 -22.46 -11.62 -4.48
CA GLU A 52 -21.10 -11.65 -3.91
C GLU A 52 -20.15 -12.47 -4.80
N LYS A 53 -20.54 -13.66 -5.20
CA LYS A 53 -19.75 -14.50 -6.12
C LYS A 53 -19.48 -13.80 -7.45
N ASN A 54 -20.47 -13.12 -8.00
CA ASN A 54 -20.31 -12.35 -9.24
C ASN A 54 -19.32 -11.18 -9.06
N LEU A 55 -19.34 -10.48 -7.91
CA LEU A 55 -18.40 -9.42 -7.59
C LEU A 55 -16.97 -9.95 -7.47
N MET A 56 -16.79 -11.10 -6.80
CA MET A 56 -15.49 -11.77 -6.69
C MET A 56 -14.96 -12.20 -8.06
N GLU A 57 -15.81 -12.79 -8.90
CA GLU A 57 -15.46 -13.20 -10.26
C GLU A 57 -15.11 -11.99 -11.14
N ALA A 58 -15.89 -10.92 -11.06
CA ALA A 58 -15.62 -9.68 -11.78
C ALA A 58 -14.29 -9.04 -11.32
N PHE A 59 -14.05 -8.94 -10.01
CA PHE A 59 -12.77 -8.44 -9.48
C PHE A 59 -11.57 -9.28 -9.98
N ALA A 60 -11.70 -10.61 -9.94
CA ALA A 60 -10.65 -11.51 -10.43
C ALA A 60 -10.41 -11.36 -11.94
N GLY A 61 -11.48 -11.25 -12.74
CA GLY A 61 -11.43 -11.07 -14.19
C GLY A 61 -10.72 -9.79 -14.59
N GLU A 62 -11.14 -8.66 -14.02
CA GLU A 62 -10.56 -7.34 -14.29
C GLU A 62 -9.08 -7.25 -13.83
N SER A 63 -8.76 -7.83 -12.67
CA SER A 63 -7.39 -7.88 -12.15
C SER A 63 -6.47 -8.67 -13.08
N GLN A 64 -6.93 -9.80 -13.63
CA GLN A 64 -6.19 -10.57 -14.61
C GLN A 64 -6.06 -9.83 -15.95
N ALA A 65 -7.13 -9.20 -16.44
CA ALA A 65 -7.13 -8.43 -17.68
C ALA A 65 -6.12 -7.28 -17.60
N ARG A 66 -6.12 -6.52 -16.50
CA ARG A 66 -5.13 -5.47 -16.22
C ARG A 66 -3.70 -5.97 -16.40
N ASN A 67 -3.35 -7.07 -15.74
CA ASN A 67 -2.00 -7.62 -15.82
C ASN A 67 -1.66 -8.12 -17.23
N LYS A 68 -2.56 -8.87 -17.88
CA LYS A 68 -2.37 -9.36 -19.25
C LYS A 68 -2.14 -8.22 -20.24
N TYR A 69 -2.93 -7.15 -20.17
CA TYR A 69 -2.81 -6.02 -21.10
C TYR A 69 -1.50 -5.23 -20.90
N THR A 70 -1.02 -5.12 -19.66
CA THR A 70 0.32 -4.57 -19.41
C THR A 70 1.43 -5.40 -20.06
N TYR A 71 1.32 -6.73 -20.03
CA TYR A 71 2.26 -7.62 -20.71
C TYR A 71 2.15 -7.49 -22.24
N PHE A 72 0.92 -7.41 -22.78
CA PHE A 72 0.70 -7.24 -24.22
C PHE A 72 1.22 -5.88 -24.70
N ALA A 73 1.05 -4.81 -23.93
CA ALA A 73 1.65 -3.50 -24.20
C ALA A 73 3.17 -3.59 -24.32
N SER A 74 3.82 -4.30 -23.39
CA SER A 74 5.28 -4.50 -23.44
C SER A 74 5.74 -5.24 -24.72
N VAL A 75 5.00 -6.25 -25.15
CA VAL A 75 5.29 -7.00 -26.39
C VAL A 75 5.11 -6.10 -27.61
N ALA A 76 3.96 -5.40 -27.70
CA ALA A 76 3.68 -4.50 -28.83
C ALA A 76 4.77 -3.40 -28.97
N LYS A 77 5.20 -2.83 -27.84
CA LYS A 77 6.28 -1.83 -27.81
C LYS A 77 7.60 -2.39 -28.34
N LYS A 78 7.99 -3.60 -27.92
CA LYS A 78 9.21 -4.27 -28.41
C LYS A 78 9.16 -4.57 -29.91
N GLN A 79 7.96 -4.73 -30.47
CA GLN A 79 7.74 -4.97 -31.90
C GLN A 79 7.60 -3.66 -32.69
N GLY A 80 7.68 -2.48 -32.06
CA GLY A 80 7.58 -1.18 -32.72
C GLY A 80 6.14 -0.70 -32.95
N PHE A 81 5.13 -1.34 -32.36
CA PHE A 81 3.73 -0.95 -32.48
C PHE A 81 3.31 -0.02 -31.33
N GLU A 82 3.86 1.20 -31.29
CA GLU A 82 3.68 2.16 -30.18
C GLU A 82 2.20 2.50 -29.93
N GLN A 83 1.39 2.72 -30.98
CA GLN A 83 -0.03 3.00 -30.83
C GLN A 83 -0.78 1.82 -30.19
N ILE A 84 -0.48 0.59 -30.58
CA ILE A 84 -1.11 -0.61 -30.02
C ILE A 84 -0.69 -0.77 -28.54
N ALA A 85 0.59 -0.53 -28.24
CA ALA A 85 1.11 -0.57 -26.88
C ALA A 85 0.40 0.45 -25.97
N GLU A 86 0.20 1.68 -26.44
CA GLU A 86 -0.52 2.74 -25.71
C GLU A 86 -1.98 2.34 -25.47
N LEU A 87 -2.67 1.78 -26.47
CA LEU A 87 -4.06 1.34 -26.31
C LEU A 87 -4.19 0.21 -25.30
N PHE A 88 -3.29 -0.78 -25.31
CA PHE A 88 -3.25 -1.82 -24.29
C PHE A 88 -3.01 -1.23 -22.89
N GLN A 89 -2.06 -0.32 -22.73
CA GLN A 89 -1.78 0.30 -21.45
C GLN A 89 -2.98 1.11 -20.94
N LYS A 90 -3.61 1.91 -21.79
CA LYS A 90 -4.82 2.66 -21.45
C LYS A 90 -5.96 1.75 -21.00
N THR A 91 -6.16 0.64 -21.72
CA THR A 91 -7.18 -0.35 -21.32
C THR A 91 -6.81 -0.99 -20.00
N ALA A 92 -5.55 -1.38 -19.77
CA ALA A 92 -5.10 -1.90 -18.47
C ALA A 92 -5.39 -0.94 -17.31
N ASP A 93 -5.23 0.37 -17.52
CA ASP A 93 -5.56 1.38 -16.51
C ASP A 93 -7.08 1.50 -16.27
N ASN A 94 -7.91 1.29 -17.29
CA ASN A 94 -9.37 1.21 -17.13
C ASN A 94 -9.77 -0.03 -16.32
N GLU A 95 -9.22 -1.21 -16.63
CA GLU A 95 -9.52 -2.46 -15.92
C GLU A 95 -9.11 -2.39 -14.44
N LYS A 96 -8.03 -1.67 -14.12
CA LYS A 96 -7.66 -1.37 -12.73
C LYS A 96 -8.78 -0.61 -11.98
N GLU A 97 -9.41 0.38 -12.62
CA GLU A 97 -10.51 1.13 -11.99
C GLU A 97 -11.79 0.29 -11.91
N HIS A 98 -12.08 -0.58 -12.89
CA HIS A 98 -13.19 -1.54 -12.82
C HIS A 98 -12.99 -2.51 -11.65
N ALA A 99 -11.82 -3.15 -11.54
CA ALA A 99 -11.48 -4.02 -10.41
C ALA A 99 -11.68 -3.31 -9.06
N LYS A 100 -11.23 -2.06 -8.94
CA LYS A 100 -11.39 -1.24 -7.73
C LYS A 100 -12.85 -0.98 -7.37
N LEU A 101 -13.76 -0.85 -8.34
CA LEU A 101 -15.21 -0.74 -8.07
C LEU A 101 -15.71 -1.98 -7.33
N TRP A 102 -15.40 -3.16 -7.84
CA TRP A 102 -15.85 -4.43 -7.27
C TRP A 102 -15.20 -4.71 -5.92
N PHE A 103 -13.92 -4.39 -5.78
CA PHE A 103 -13.19 -4.51 -4.53
C PHE A 103 -13.78 -3.67 -3.41
N LYS A 104 -14.24 -2.44 -3.74
CA LYS A 104 -14.95 -1.56 -2.79
C LYS A 104 -16.33 -2.10 -2.41
N GLU A 105 -17.10 -2.63 -3.38
CA GLU A 105 -18.41 -3.22 -3.11
C GLU A 105 -18.29 -4.47 -2.22
N LEU A 106 -17.20 -5.24 -2.35
CA LEU A 106 -16.89 -6.36 -1.47
C LEU A 106 -16.48 -5.92 -0.06
N GLY A 107 -16.21 -4.64 0.16
CA GLY A 107 -15.79 -4.11 1.47
C GLY A 107 -14.31 -4.38 1.79
N GLU A 108 -13.52 -4.80 0.80
CA GLU A 108 -12.13 -5.20 0.96
C GLU A 108 -11.12 -4.03 1.01
N LEU A 109 -11.56 -2.81 0.63
CA LEU A 109 -10.71 -1.62 0.65
C LEU A 109 -10.96 -0.84 1.94
N GLY A 110 -10.08 -1.01 2.90
CA GLY A 110 -10.10 -0.35 4.19
C GLY A 110 -9.19 0.88 4.29
N ASP A 111 -8.91 1.31 5.52
CA ASP A 111 -7.89 2.32 5.79
C ASP A 111 -6.47 1.75 5.64
N THR A 112 -5.44 2.54 5.93
CA THR A 112 -4.04 2.10 5.74
C THR A 112 -3.68 0.92 6.65
N ALA A 113 -4.13 0.92 7.90
CA ALA A 113 -3.82 -0.16 8.85
C ALA A 113 -4.55 -1.46 8.45
N GLU A 114 -5.83 -1.38 8.12
CA GLU A 114 -6.61 -2.51 7.62
C GLU A 114 -6.01 -3.09 6.33
N ASN A 115 -5.64 -2.24 5.37
CA ASN A 115 -5.03 -2.68 4.11
C ASN A 115 -3.65 -3.32 4.32
N LEU A 116 -2.85 -2.83 5.28
CA LEU A 116 -1.57 -3.45 5.64
C LEU A 116 -1.77 -4.83 6.30
N LEU A 117 -2.78 -4.96 7.15
CA LEU A 117 -3.14 -6.24 7.74
C LEU A 117 -3.58 -7.24 6.67
N HIS A 118 -4.54 -6.86 5.81
CA HIS A 118 -5.03 -7.72 4.72
C HIS A 118 -3.89 -8.15 3.77
N ALA A 119 -2.99 -7.23 3.43
CA ALA A 119 -1.83 -7.56 2.62
C ALA A 119 -0.93 -8.57 3.34
N ALA A 120 -0.61 -8.36 4.62
CA ALA A 120 0.22 -9.30 5.39
C ALA A 120 -0.41 -10.69 5.51
N GLU A 121 -1.72 -10.78 5.70
CA GLU A 121 -2.46 -12.04 5.77
C GLU A 121 -2.50 -12.76 4.42
N GLY A 122 -2.66 -12.02 3.33
CA GLY A 122 -2.59 -12.56 1.97
C GLY A 122 -1.22 -13.17 1.67
N GLU A 123 -0.14 -12.41 1.89
CA GLU A 123 1.22 -12.89 1.69
C GLU A 123 1.54 -14.10 2.61
N ASN A 124 1.05 -14.07 3.86
CA ASN A 124 1.20 -15.22 4.77
C ASN A 124 0.58 -16.48 4.19
N TYR A 125 -0.67 -16.42 3.70
CA TYR A 125 -1.32 -17.56 3.06
C TYR A 125 -0.55 -18.04 1.83
N GLU A 126 -0.03 -17.11 1.02
CA GLU A 126 0.68 -17.45 -0.20
C GLU A 126 1.95 -18.27 0.09
N TRP A 127 2.76 -17.88 1.07
CA TRP A 127 4.01 -18.58 1.33
C TRP A 127 3.88 -19.79 2.28
N THR A 128 2.88 -19.80 3.18
CA THR A 128 2.70 -20.92 4.14
C THR A 128 1.88 -22.09 3.58
N ASP A 129 0.97 -21.84 2.65
CA ASP A 129 0.05 -22.85 2.08
C ASP A 129 0.13 -22.93 0.56
N MET A 130 -0.23 -21.85 -0.13
CA MET A 130 -0.51 -21.87 -1.57
C MET A 130 0.71 -22.30 -2.38
N TYR A 131 1.83 -21.63 -2.26
CA TYR A 131 3.04 -21.95 -3.03
C TYR A 131 3.73 -23.23 -2.57
N ASP A 132 3.64 -23.59 -1.29
CA ASP A 132 4.17 -24.88 -0.82
C ASP A 132 3.43 -26.06 -1.48
N ARG A 133 2.10 -26.00 -1.48
CA ARG A 133 1.25 -27.00 -2.16
C ARG A 133 1.51 -27.04 -3.67
N PHE A 134 1.61 -25.87 -4.32
CA PHE A 134 1.90 -25.80 -5.76
C PHE A 134 3.28 -26.37 -6.10
N ALA A 135 4.28 -26.18 -5.23
CA ALA A 135 5.59 -26.77 -5.43
C ALA A 135 5.58 -28.30 -5.28
N GLN A 136 4.83 -28.83 -4.32
CA GLN A 136 4.66 -30.26 -4.12
C GLN A 136 3.94 -30.91 -5.31
N ASP A 137 2.86 -30.30 -5.79
CA ASP A 137 2.12 -30.78 -6.96
C ASP A 137 3.01 -30.80 -8.21
N ALA A 138 3.74 -29.70 -8.47
CA ALA A 138 4.65 -29.61 -9.62
C ALA A 138 5.78 -30.65 -9.55
N GLU A 139 6.28 -30.95 -8.37
CA GLU A 139 7.31 -31.97 -8.15
C GLU A 139 6.77 -33.37 -8.42
N ALA A 140 5.56 -33.67 -7.91
CA ALA A 140 4.88 -34.94 -8.13
C ALA A 140 4.55 -35.17 -9.61
N GLU A 141 4.26 -34.14 -10.38
CA GLU A 141 3.99 -34.17 -11.82
C GLU A 141 5.27 -34.13 -12.69
N GLY A 142 6.45 -34.04 -12.09
CA GLY A 142 7.75 -34.05 -12.79
C GLY A 142 8.24 -32.68 -13.28
N PHE A 143 7.62 -31.58 -12.84
CA PHE A 143 7.99 -30.19 -13.18
C PHE A 143 8.94 -29.58 -12.15
N ALA A 144 10.08 -30.21 -11.89
CA ALA A 144 11.03 -29.81 -10.83
C ALA A 144 11.49 -28.34 -10.94
N GLU A 145 11.76 -27.83 -12.15
CA GLU A 145 12.15 -26.42 -12.34
C GLU A 145 11.02 -25.45 -11.97
N LEU A 146 9.77 -25.82 -12.18
CA LEU A 146 8.61 -25.02 -11.80
C LEU A 146 8.40 -25.07 -10.28
N ALA A 147 8.59 -26.23 -9.66
CA ALA A 147 8.57 -26.38 -8.20
C ALA A 147 9.58 -25.44 -7.52
N GLU A 148 10.80 -25.37 -8.04
CA GLU A 148 11.81 -24.43 -7.52
C GLU A 148 11.41 -22.94 -7.70
N LYS A 149 10.74 -22.60 -8.80
CA LYS A 149 10.19 -21.24 -8.98
C LYS A 149 9.12 -20.92 -7.95
N PHE A 150 8.19 -21.83 -7.68
CA PHE A 150 7.17 -21.66 -6.63
C PHE A 150 7.81 -21.46 -5.26
N ARG A 151 8.81 -22.28 -4.88
CA ARG A 151 9.56 -22.09 -3.63
C ARG A 151 10.34 -20.78 -3.59
N GLY A 152 10.84 -20.34 -4.74
CA GLY A 152 11.52 -19.05 -4.89
C GLY A 152 10.58 -17.87 -4.61
N VAL A 153 9.38 -17.90 -5.20
CA VAL A 153 8.35 -16.88 -4.96
C VAL A 153 7.88 -16.92 -3.52
N ALA A 154 7.60 -18.09 -2.94
CA ALA A 154 7.22 -18.22 -1.53
C ALA A 154 8.19 -17.48 -0.56
N LYS A 155 9.49 -17.54 -0.82
CA LYS A 155 10.49 -16.80 -0.01
C LYS A 155 10.36 -15.29 -0.16
N ILE A 156 9.94 -14.81 -1.33
CA ILE A 156 9.70 -13.39 -1.59
C ILE A 156 8.44 -12.95 -0.83
N GLU A 157 7.36 -13.72 -0.90
CA GLU A 157 6.10 -13.38 -0.24
C GLU A 157 6.25 -13.37 1.30
N LYS A 158 7.08 -14.25 1.86
CA LYS A 158 7.48 -14.15 3.28
C LYS A 158 8.12 -12.79 3.61
N SER A 159 9.00 -12.31 2.75
CA SER A 159 9.65 -10.99 2.93
C SER A 159 8.63 -9.83 2.78
N HIS A 160 7.61 -9.99 1.94
CA HIS A 160 6.53 -9.03 1.80
C HIS A 160 5.67 -8.99 3.07
N GLU A 161 5.28 -10.14 3.62
CA GLU A 161 4.56 -10.21 4.89
C GLU A 161 5.32 -9.51 6.02
N GLU A 162 6.61 -9.87 6.22
CA GLU A 162 7.45 -9.26 7.25
C GLU A 162 7.48 -7.73 7.13
N ARG A 163 7.57 -7.22 5.91
CA ARG A 163 7.54 -5.77 5.62
C ARG A 163 6.19 -5.14 5.96
N TYR A 164 5.06 -5.76 5.54
CA TYR A 164 3.74 -5.21 5.81
C TYR A 164 3.42 -5.23 7.30
N ARG A 165 3.80 -6.27 8.05
CA ARG A 165 3.65 -6.30 9.50
C ARG A 165 4.49 -5.24 10.21
N ALA A 166 5.72 -5.00 9.76
CA ALA A 166 6.55 -3.93 10.31
C ALA A 166 5.96 -2.53 10.03
N LEU A 167 5.38 -2.32 8.84
CA LEU A 167 4.70 -1.06 8.50
C LEU A 167 3.41 -0.89 9.31
N LEU A 168 2.63 -1.94 9.49
CA LEU A 168 1.44 -1.93 10.34
C LEU A 168 1.80 -1.53 11.77
N HIS A 169 2.80 -2.18 12.35
CA HIS A 169 3.32 -1.83 13.68
C HIS A 169 3.68 -0.33 13.78
N ASN A 170 4.37 0.22 12.77
CA ASN A 170 4.71 1.64 12.75
C ASN A 170 3.48 2.56 12.70
N VAL A 171 2.43 2.17 11.96
CA VAL A 171 1.18 2.94 11.89
C VAL A 171 0.45 2.92 13.24
N GLU A 172 0.27 1.73 13.82
CA GLU A 172 -0.44 1.54 15.10
C GLU A 172 0.25 2.25 16.26
N ASN A 173 1.59 2.24 16.28
CA ASN A 173 2.39 2.88 17.34
C ASN A 173 2.76 4.34 17.05
N LYS A 174 2.24 4.92 15.95
CA LYS A 174 2.56 6.30 15.52
C LYS A 174 4.06 6.53 15.26
N GLU A 175 4.74 5.48 14.82
CA GLU A 175 6.17 5.48 14.58
C GLU A 175 6.56 5.77 13.11
N VAL A 176 5.60 6.11 12.26
CA VAL A 176 5.91 6.44 10.84
C VAL A 176 6.78 7.67 10.74
N PHE A 177 6.50 8.73 11.54
CA PHE A 177 7.21 10.00 11.53
C PHE A 177 7.90 10.32 12.86
N ALA A 178 7.90 9.38 13.80
CA ALA A 178 8.54 9.49 15.11
C ALA A 178 9.25 8.18 15.45
N ARG A 179 10.37 8.26 16.17
CA ARG A 179 11.12 7.09 16.65
C ARG A 179 11.61 7.34 18.07
N SER A 180 11.83 6.26 18.82
CA SER A 180 12.46 6.33 20.14
C SER A 180 13.93 6.76 20.08
N GLU A 181 14.59 6.47 18.94
CA GLU A 181 15.99 6.80 18.70
C GLU A 181 16.12 7.87 17.60
N VAL A 182 17.25 8.57 17.62
CA VAL A 182 17.61 9.55 16.60
C VAL A 182 17.73 8.89 15.24
N GLN A 183 17.00 9.42 14.25
CA GLN A 183 17.00 8.97 12.87
C GLN A 183 17.49 10.08 11.94
N VAL A 184 17.85 9.69 10.73
CA VAL A 184 18.11 10.60 9.61
C VAL A 184 16.87 10.61 8.74
N TRP A 185 16.14 11.75 8.75
CA TRP A 185 14.93 11.94 7.95
C TRP A 185 15.28 12.66 6.65
N GLU A 186 14.73 12.22 5.55
CA GLU A 186 14.92 12.82 4.23
C GLU A 186 13.57 13.22 3.63
N CYS A 187 13.49 14.46 3.14
CA CYS A 187 12.32 14.94 2.41
C CYS A 187 12.33 14.35 1.00
N ARG A 188 11.36 13.51 0.67
CA ARG A 188 11.22 12.85 -0.64
C ARG A 188 11.05 13.80 -1.82
N ASN A 189 10.63 15.06 -1.56
CA ASN A 189 10.47 16.06 -2.62
C ASN A 189 11.78 16.77 -2.97
N CYS A 190 12.55 17.24 -1.97
CA CYS A 190 13.71 18.09 -2.22
C CYS A 190 15.05 17.54 -1.71
N GLY A 191 15.05 16.38 -1.03
CA GLY A 191 16.25 15.77 -0.48
C GLY A 191 16.77 16.41 0.80
N HIS A 192 16.03 17.39 1.42
CA HIS A 192 16.44 18.01 2.67
C HIS A 192 16.55 16.99 3.79
N ILE A 193 17.67 17.02 4.53
CA ILE A 193 17.97 16.07 5.59
C ILE A 193 17.83 16.74 6.95
N VAL A 194 17.18 16.03 7.87
CA VAL A 194 17.04 16.41 9.29
C VAL A 194 17.44 15.22 10.15
N VAL A 195 18.15 15.49 11.24
CA VAL A 195 18.54 14.47 12.23
C VAL A 195 17.76 14.72 13.52
N GLY A 196 17.04 13.72 13.99
CA GLY A 196 16.22 13.84 15.21
C GLY A 196 15.34 12.61 15.42
N THR A 197 14.61 12.59 16.52
CA THR A 197 13.63 11.53 16.81
C THR A 197 12.36 11.66 16.00
N ASN A 198 12.04 12.85 15.50
CA ASN A 198 10.82 13.13 14.73
C ASN A 198 11.14 13.76 13.38
N ALA A 199 10.37 13.41 12.37
CA ALA A 199 10.32 14.16 11.13
C ALA A 199 9.66 15.53 11.37
N PRO A 200 10.13 16.62 10.75
CA PRO A 200 9.50 17.95 10.85
C PRO A 200 8.07 17.94 10.33
N ASP A 201 7.16 18.71 10.93
CA ASP A 201 5.77 18.87 10.46
C ASP A 201 5.72 19.46 9.05
N VAL A 202 6.68 20.34 8.73
CA VAL A 202 6.81 20.98 7.42
C VAL A 202 8.29 21.03 7.05
N CYS A 203 8.61 20.70 5.81
CA CYS A 203 9.97 20.82 5.30
C CYS A 203 10.40 22.31 5.25
N PRO A 204 11.49 22.70 5.94
CA PRO A 204 11.92 24.10 5.99
C PRO A 204 12.46 24.65 4.65
N VAL A 205 12.73 23.75 3.68
CA VAL A 205 13.30 24.12 2.38
C VAL A 205 12.20 24.24 1.31
N CYS A 206 11.27 23.28 1.23
CA CYS A 206 10.29 23.23 0.14
C CYS A 206 8.83 23.29 0.60
N ALA A 207 8.60 23.51 1.91
CA ALA A 207 7.28 23.63 2.53
C ALA A 207 6.32 22.44 2.33
N HIS A 208 6.81 21.27 1.95
CA HIS A 208 6.01 20.05 1.92
C HIS A 208 5.74 19.53 3.34
N ALA A 209 4.56 18.96 3.55
CA ALA A 209 4.12 18.42 4.83
C ALA A 209 4.99 17.24 5.30
N GLN A 210 4.89 16.90 6.58
CA GLN A 210 5.58 15.78 7.23
C GLN A 210 5.45 14.45 6.46
N SER A 211 4.32 14.23 5.78
CA SER A 211 4.07 13.05 4.94
C SER A 211 5.08 12.83 3.81
N TYR A 212 5.87 13.84 3.49
CA TYR A 212 6.95 13.75 2.51
C TYR A 212 8.29 13.30 3.11
N PHE A 213 8.37 13.13 4.43
CA PHE A 213 9.60 12.63 5.05
C PHE A 213 9.59 11.11 5.15
N GLU A 214 10.77 10.53 4.98
CA GLU A 214 11.04 9.13 5.24
C GLU A 214 12.37 8.98 5.99
N ILE A 215 12.56 7.84 6.67
CA ILE A 215 13.86 7.49 7.22
C ILE A 215 14.79 7.20 6.05
N ARG A 216 15.90 7.94 5.99
CA ARG A 216 16.89 7.78 4.93
C ARG A 216 17.51 6.39 4.98
N LYS A 217 17.36 5.64 3.90
CA LYS A 217 18.04 4.35 3.75
C LYS A 217 19.54 4.59 3.55
N THR A 218 20.34 4.20 4.51
CA THR A 218 21.81 4.14 4.32
C THR A 218 22.10 2.92 3.45
N LEU A 219 22.63 3.15 2.26
CA LEU A 219 23.05 2.06 1.36
C LEU A 219 24.25 1.27 1.91
N CYS A 220 25.01 1.88 2.83
CA CYS A 220 26.04 1.20 3.62
C CYS A 220 25.82 1.55 5.10
N PRO A 221 25.82 0.58 6.03
CA PRO A 221 25.86 0.89 7.45
C PRO A 221 27.15 1.69 7.76
N PRO A 222 27.11 2.65 8.72
CA PRO A 222 28.33 3.30 9.17
C PRO A 222 29.30 2.21 9.58
N ALA A 223 30.52 2.26 9.07
CA ALA A 223 31.56 1.29 9.34
C ALA A 223 31.80 1.22 10.86
N LYS A 224 31.23 0.23 11.52
CA LYS A 224 31.50 -0.12 12.93
C LYS A 224 32.79 -0.94 13.06
N SER A 225 33.71 -0.81 12.16
CA SER A 225 35.13 -1.19 12.27
C SER A 225 35.75 -1.05 10.88
N PHE A 226 36.96 -0.62 10.86
CA PHE A 226 37.86 -0.75 9.72
C PHE A 226 37.87 -2.23 9.28
N PHE A 227 37.67 -2.52 8.03
CA PHE A 227 37.58 -3.82 7.36
C PHE A 227 36.21 -4.49 7.27
N THR A 228 35.33 -3.93 6.44
CA THR A 228 34.47 -4.77 5.59
C THR A 228 34.11 -3.94 4.35
N PHE A 229 34.71 -4.29 3.24
CA PHE A 229 34.40 -3.73 1.92
C PHE A 229 32.98 -4.10 1.52
N CYS A 230 32.17 -3.14 1.11
CA CYS A 230 31.00 -3.40 0.27
C CYS A 230 31.48 -4.07 -1.02
N LYS A 231 31.18 -5.37 -1.18
CA LYS A 231 31.25 -6.07 -2.44
C LYS A 231 29.90 -6.04 -3.12
#